data_b12a0b122bcff17d6816c018b604bcb1
#
_entry.id   b12a0b122bcff17d6816c018b604bcb1
#
_cell.length_a   1.000
_cell.length_b   1.000
_cell.length_c   1.000
_cell.angle_alpha   90.00
_cell.angle_beta   90.00
_cell.angle_gamma   90.00
#
_symmetry.space_group_name_H-M   'P 1'
#
loop_
_entity.id
_entity.type
_entity.pdbx_description
1 polymer ?
#
loop_
_entity_poly.entity_id
_entity_poly.type
_entity_poly.pdbx_seq_one_letter_code
_entity_poly.pdbx_strand_id
1 'polypeptide(L)'
;MHTVMHLNLRVDPTQYISQIREVPDYDYIHMVRQPKYMIDLSLLNEKVHYLNEIFSPKEYVNRNNISLLHAHHGQLGMLLLPFKEETNLPLVTSIRGRDATLANQPIGYLDNMKKLFDRGERFFPVCQYLADRLIAWGCPSEKIRVLYGGVDLNEFNYRTPHKGGSQNILSIGRLVEKKGHHILMQAFQKIRGEFPNATLTIIGRGELEESLISLANELNLGDSFRLLNHLPKDRVREQMTNADIFCAASLEAANGDVEGIPNTLKEAMAIGVPVISTNHAGIPELITHNKEGVLVQENNVDELADALEFMLTNRELWETYTVAARQKVEQNFNLVHQLQQQAEFYDELVAPYKVGKHYSVTPRQIDKKTLKETPQPQQQGKFDGETIAPRKKVDLARKALIYMQQLQQLQQLPELQELPQLQQLQQLQQLQQLQQLQQLQQLQQLQQLQQQTKDKVKDELVASNKNDKKAKIQQKAKDEKIASRKKEKKAQKAEKVKKALNKIPQFQYKPIDEQLGGNHGGF
;
A
#
# COMPACT_ATOMS: atom_id res chain seq x y z
N MET A 1 19.58 23.79 -22.79
CA MET A 1 18.98 22.71 -22.02
C MET A 1 18.22 23.34 -20.86
N HIS A 2 16.99 22.95 -20.62
CA HIS A 2 16.16 23.47 -19.53
C HIS A 2 16.39 22.65 -18.28
N THR A 3 16.42 23.29 -17.11
CA THR A 3 16.57 22.58 -15.84
C THR A 3 15.24 22.50 -15.12
N VAL A 4 14.85 21.30 -14.69
CA VAL A 4 13.67 21.05 -13.85
C VAL A 4 14.10 20.89 -12.41
N MET A 5 13.48 21.66 -11.50
CA MET A 5 13.65 21.48 -10.07
C MET A 5 12.60 20.48 -9.54
N HIS A 6 13.06 19.31 -9.15
CA HIS A 6 12.22 18.23 -8.63
C HIS A 6 12.18 18.23 -7.10
N LEU A 7 11.03 18.51 -6.49
CA LEU A 7 10.84 18.41 -5.05
C LEU A 7 10.26 17.05 -4.65
N ASN A 8 10.98 16.34 -3.79
CA ASN A 8 10.60 15.05 -3.24
C ASN A 8 10.55 15.06 -1.71
N LEU A 9 9.75 14.15 -1.11
CA LEU A 9 9.74 13.93 0.34
C LEU A 9 11.06 13.35 0.84
N ARG A 10 11.62 12.44 0.06
CA ARG A 10 12.88 11.74 0.33
C ARG A 10 13.62 11.57 -0.98
N VAL A 11 14.91 11.50 -0.89
CA VAL A 11 15.71 10.99 -1.99
C VAL A 11 15.70 9.47 -1.88
N ASP A 12 14.79 8.84 -2.59
CA ASP A 12 14.74 7.39 -2.75
C ASP A 12 15.20 7.05 -4.17
N PRO A 13 16.40 6.48 -4.32
CA PRO A 13 16.94 6.18 -5.64
C PRO A 13 16.18 5.08 -6.39
N THR A 14 15.25 4.40 -5.72
CA THR A 14 14.64 3.20 -6.27
C THR A 14 13.32 3.43 -6.99
N GLN A 15 12.55 4.49 -6.68
CA GLN A 15 11.17 4.57 -7.15
C GLN A 15 10.93 5.52 -8.33
N TYR A 16 11.59 6.66 -8.40
CA TYR A 16 11.24 7.68 -9.42
C TYR A 16 12.48 8.31 -10.04
N ILE A 17 13.63 7.73 -9.80
CA ILE A 17 14.89 8.36 -10.15
C ILE A 17 15.02 8.58 -11.67
N SER A 18 14.56 7.64 -12.47
CA SER A 18 14.57 7.75 -13.92
C SER A 18 13.66 8.88 -14.42
N GLN A 19 12.46 9.04 -13.81
CA GLN A 19 11.55 10.16 -14.14
C GLN A 19 12.12 11.54 -13.77
N ILE A 20 13.19 11.59 -13.00
CA ILE A 20 13.88 12.81 -12.62
C ILE A 20 15.12 13.01 -13.51
N ARG A 21 15.94 11.98 -13.66
CA ARG A 21 17.27 12.06 -14.24
C ARG A 21 17.31 11.87 -15.76
N GLU A 22 16.35 11.10 -16.31
CA GLU A 22 16.44 10.55 -17.66
C GLU A 22 15.40 11.16 -18.61
N VAL A 23 14.75 12.28 -18.20
CA VAL A 23 13.80 12.97 -19.08
C VAL A 23 14.59 13.60 -20.24
N PRO A 24 14.28 13.24 -21.52
CA PRO A 24 15.01 13.74 -22.67
C PRO A 24 15.00 15.27 -22.73
N ASP A 25 16.14 15.87 -23.12
CA ASP A 25 16.34 17.30 -23.33
C ASP A 25 16.23 18.20 -22.08
N TYR A 26 16.07 17.58 -20.91
CA TYR A 26 16.00 18.29 -19.63
C TYR A 26 17.15 17.91 -18.70
N ASP A 27 17.71 18.93 -18.03
CA ASP A 27 18.58 18.72 -16.88
C ASP A 27 17.73 18.76 -15.60
N TYR A 28 18.27 18.34 -14.47
CA TYR A 28 17.50 18.26 -13.22
C TYR A 28 18.28 18.81 -12.02
N ILE A 29 17.52 19.29 -11.03
CA ILE A 29 17.99 19.53 -9.66
C ILE A 29 17.07 18.76 -8.73
N HIS A 30 17.67 17.93 -7.88
CA HIS A 30 16.95 17.21 -6.86
C HIS A 30 16.80 18.07 -5.61
N MET A 31 15.57 18.37 -5.24
CA MET A 31 15.25 19.16 -4.07
C MET A 31 14.59 18.30 -3.01
N VAL A 32 15.04 18.44 -1.76
CA VAL A 32 14.37 17.91 -0.58
C VAL A 32 14.07 19.03 0.40
N ARG A 33 13.09 18.81 1.27
CA ARG A 33 12.69 19.87 2.21
C ARG A 33 13.80 20.19 3.21
N GLN A 34 14.44 19.16 3.79
CA GLN A 34 15.45 19.29 4.86
C GLN A 34 16.45 18.14 4.80
N PRO A 35 17.71 18.32 5.26
CA PRO A 35 18.76 17.30 5.28
C PRO A 35 18.36 15.99 5.99
N LYS A 36 17.59 16.07 7.08
CA LYS A 36 17.15 14.89 7.85
C LYS A 36 16.32 13.87 7.08
N TYR A 37 15.82 14.24 5.90
CA TYR A 37 15.03 13.35 5.03
C TYR A 37 15.87 12.63 3.97
N MET A 38 17.18 12.78 4.02
CA MET A 38 18.08 12.11 3.08
C MET A 38 18.37 10.69 3.51
N ILE A 39 18.38 9.76 2.55
CA ILE A 39 18.61 8.35 2.82
C ILE A 39 20.03 7.95 2.40
N ASP A 40 20.49 8.25 1.22
CA ASP A 40 21.84 7.91 0.78
C ASP A 40 22.30 8.86 -0.34
N LEU A 41 23.34 9.65 -0.08
CA LEU A 41 23.86 10.63 -1.02
C LEU A 41 24.79 10.05 -2.08
N SER A 42 25.38 8.89 -1.85
CA SER A 42 26.35 8.29 -2.77
C SER A 42 25.72 7.95 -4.13
N LEU A 43 24.39 7.88 -4.16
CA LEU A 43 23.59 7.56 -5.35
C LEU A 43 23.16 8.80 -6.16
N LEU A 44 23.41 10.00 -5.66
CA LEU A 44 22.89 11.24 -6.24
C LEU A 44 24.04 12.19 -6.59
N ASN A 45 24.76 11.94 -7.63
CA ASN A 45 25.80 12.80 -8.16
C ASN A 45 25.49 14.31 -7.94
N GLU A 46 25.87 14.84 -6.77
CA GLU A 46 26.03 16.25 -6.38
C GLU A 46 24.90 17.27 -6.67
N LYS A 47 23.76 16.85 -7.28
CA LYS A 47 22.66 17.76 -7.63
C LYS A 47 21.50 17.78 -6.61
N VAL A 48 21.79 17.52 -5.31
CA VAL A 48 20.79 17.57 -4.24
C VAL A 48 20.91 18.86 -3.48
N HIS A 49 19.80 19.60 -3.40
CA HIS A 49 19.68 20.84 -2.70
C HIS A 49 18.57 20.79 -1.64
N TYR A 50 18.58 21.73 -0.71
CA TYR A 50 17.61 21.80 0.37
C TYR A 50 16.73 23.03 0.25
N LEU A 51 15.41 22.84 0.21
CA LEU A 51 14.46 23.92 0.01
C LEU A 51 14.55 25.00 1.10
N ASN A 52 14.78 24.59 2.34
CA ASN A 52 14.92 25.51 3.48
C ASN A 52 16.23 26.31 3.51
N GLU A 53 17.16 26.04 2.60
CA GLU A 53 18.42 26.78 2.46
C GLU A 53 18.37 27.84 1.34
N ILE A 54 17.24 27.93 0.63
CA ILE A 54 17.05 28.90 -0.43
C ILE A 54 16.44 30.19 0.15
N PHE A 55 17.27 31.20 0.37
CA PHE A 55 16.84 32.51 0.90
C PHE A 55 16.35 33.48 -0.17
N SER A 56 16.76 33.32 -1.43
CA SER A 56 16.35 34.11 -2.57
C SER A 56 15.95 33.21 -3.73
N PRO A 57 14.66 32.85 -3.85
CA PRO A 57 14.16 31.99 -4.91
C PRO A 57 14.51 32.47 -6.32
N LYS A 58 14.37 33.77 -6.62
CA LYS A 58 14.70 34.33 -7.93
C LYS A 58 16.18 34.20 -8.29
N GLU A 59 17.08 34.49 -7.35
CA GLU A 59 18.52 34.35 -7.59
C GLU A 59 18.90 32.89 -7.77
N TYR A 60 18.30 32.00 -6.95
CA TYR A 60 18.53 30.58 -7.06
C TYR A 60 18.10 30.02 -8.42
N VAL A 61 16.92 30.40 -8.89
CA VAL A 61 16.38 30.00 -10.20
C VAL A 61 17.30 30.48 -11.33
N ASN A 62 17.70 31.75 -11.30
CA ASN A 62 18.57 32.33 -12.32
C ASN A 62 19.95 31.68 -12.36
N ARG A 63 20.57 31.46 -11.19
CA ARG A 63 21.89 30.83 -11.07
C ARG A 63 21.89 29.40 -11.62
N ASN A 64 20.81 28.66 -11.42
CA ASN A 64 20.70 27.25 -11.79
C ASN A 64 19.92 27.04 -13.11
N ASN A 65 19.55 28.12 -13.81
CA ASN A 65 18.81 28.07 -15.07
C ASN A 65 17.52 27.23 -14.98
N ILE A 66 16.79 27.33 -13.86
CA ILE A 66 15.57 26.54 -13.62
C ILE A 66 14.43 27.14 -14.46
N SER A 67 13.74 26.28 -15.20
CA SER A 67 12.64 26.65 -16.11
C SER A 67 11.30 26.07 -15.68
N LEU A 68 11.32 25.07 -14.79
CA LEU A 68 10.12 24.31 -14.39
C LEU A 68 10.29 23.79 -12.95
N LEU A 69 9.20 23.81 -12.21
CA LEU A 69 9.07 23.19 -10.89
C LEU A 69 8.24 21.90 -11.01
N HIS A 70 8.74 20.79 -10.47
CA HIS A 70 8.00 19.54 -10.43
C HIS A 70 7.93 18.98 -8.99
N ALA A 71 6.75 18.97 -8.40
CA ALA A 71 6.49 18.38 -7.09
C ALA A 71 6.02 16.93 -7.24
N HIS A 72 6.69 16.02 -6.54
CA HIS A 72 6.29 14.60 -6.54
C HIS A 72 5.40 14.28 -5.34
N HIS A 73 4.20 14.77 -5.32
CA HIS A 73 3.04 14.59 -4.44
C HIS A 73 2.30 15.92 -4.22
N GLY A 74 0.99 15.86 -4.03
CA GLY A 74 0.13 17.03 -3.84
C GLY A 74 0.56 17.93 -2.67
N GLN A 75 0.98 17.33 -1.54
CA GLN A 75 1.50 18.08 -0.38
C GLN A 75 2.75 18.91 -0.72
N LEU A 76 3.61 18.38 -1.59
CA LEU A 76 4.82 19.10 -2.05
C LEU A 76 4.49 20.18 -3.06
N GLY A 77 3.46 19.97 -3.90
CA GLY A 77 2.93 21.01 -4.78
C GLY A 77 2.43 22.22 -3.98
N MET A 78 1.67 21.98 -2.92
CA MET A 78 1.23 23.04 -2.00
C MET A 78 2.41 23.77 -1.34
N LEU A 79 3.45 23.04 -0.96
CA LEU A 79 4.67 23.61 -0.35
C LEU A 79 5.44 24.50 -1.33
N LEU A 80 5.39 24.22 -2.63
CA LEU A 80 6.07 25.01 -3.68
C LEU A 80 5.27 26.23 -4.14
N LEU A 81 4.02 26.41 -3.77
CA LEU A 81 3.22 27.56 -4.23
C LEU A 81 3.87 28.92 -3.91
N PRO A 82 4.39 29.21 -2.71
CA PRO A 82 5.08 30.48 -2.45
C PRO A 82 6.32 30.67 -3.32
N PHE A 83 7.10 29.59 -3.52
CA PHE A 83 8.27 29.63 -4.38
C PHE A 83 7.91 29.91 -5.85
N LYS A 84 6.84 29.27 -6.34
CA LYS A 84 6.27 29.51 -7.67
C LYS A 84 5.82 30.97 -7.84
N GLU A 85 5.08 31.50 -6.88
CA GLU A 85 4.57 32.86 -6.91
C GLU A 85 5.70 33.89 -6.99
N GLU A 86 6.78 33.68 -6.23
CA GLU A 86 7.94 34.57 -6.27
C GLU A 86 8.72 34.49 -7.58
N THR A 87 8.89 33.25 -8.12
CA THR A 87 9.71 33.02 -9.31
C THR A 87 8.94 33.13 -10.62
N ASN A 88 7.61 33.05 -10.57
CA ASN A 88 6.71 32.96 -11.73
C ASN A 88 7.00 31.77 -12.66
N LEU A 89 7.60 30.68 -12.14
CA LEU A 89 7.85 29.48 -12.91
C LEU A 89 6.59 28.59 -12.96
N PRO A 90 6.40 27.82 -14.04
CA PRO A 90 5.34 26.81 -14.09
C PRO A 90 5.58 25.71 -13.06
N LEU A 91 4.49 25.23 -12.43
CA LEU A 91 4.50 24.15 -11.44
C LEU A 91 3.71 22.95 -11.95
N VAL A 92 4.39 21.82 -12.02
CA VAL A 92 3.80 20.50 -12.26
C VAL A 92 3.71 19.73 -10.95
N THR A 93 2.65 18.96 -10.74
CA THR A 93 2.49 18.11 -9.56
C THR A 93 2.11 16.68 -9.96
N SER A 94 2.95 15.71 -9.65
CA SER A 94 2.61 14.28 -9.77
C SER A 94 1.70 13.83 -8.62
N ILE A 95 0.69 13.01 -8.95
CA ILE A 95 -0.29 12.44 -8.01
C ILE A 95 -0.19 10.91 -8.08
N ARG A 96 0.06 10.27 -6.92
CA ARG A 96 0.49 8.85 -6.90
C ARG A 96 -0.38 7.89 -6.07
N GLY A 97 -1.50 8.36 -5.51
CA GLY A 97 -2.44 7.57 -4.72
C GLY A 97 -2.80 8.23 -3.39
N ARG A 98 -1.97 8.15 -2.36
CA ARG A 98 -2.25 8.74 -1.05
C ARG A 98 -2.64 10.22 -1.10
N ASP A 99 -2.10 10.98 -2.01
CA ASP A 99 -2.37 12.39 -2.25
C ASP A 99 -3.70 12.66 -2.98
N ALA A 100 -4.35 11.62 -3.52
CA ALA A 100 -5.71 11.66 -4.05
C ALA A 100 -6.74 11.01 -3.09
N THR A 101 -6.44 10.90 -1.80
CA THR A 101 -7.36 10.43 -0.76
C THR A 101 -7.43 11.44 0.38
N LEU A 102 -8.61 11.60 1.00
CA LEU A 102 -8.81 12.51 2.13
C LEU A 102 -8.48 11.83 3.47
N ALA A 103 -8.47 10.53 3.50
CA ALA A 103 -8.18 9.78 4.71
C ALA A 103 -6.74 10.00 5.18
N ASN A 104 -6.56 10.22 6.48
CA ASN A 104 -5.27 10.55 7.09
C ASN A 104 -4.56 11.80 6.51
N GLN A 105 -5.31 12.70 5.87
CA GLN A 105 -4.81 14.01 5.46
C GLN A 105 -5.06 15.06 6.56
N PRO A 106 -4.25 16.11 6.64
CA PRO A 106 -4.49 17.22 7.55
C PRO A 106 -5.86 17.89 7.28
N ILE A 107 -6.46 18.45 8.32
CA ILE A 107 -7.66 19.29 8.17
C ILE A 107 -7.39 20.39 7.14
N GLY A 108 -8.34 20.64 6.23
CA GLY A 108 -8.19 21.63 5.17
C GLY A 108 -7.32 21.16 3.98
N TYR A 109 -6.94 19.88 3.94
CA TYR A 109 -6.16 19.35 2.82
C TYR A 109 -6.83 19.59 1.46
N LEU A 110 -8.14 19.29 1.35
CA LEU A 110 -8.88 19.49 0.10
C LEU A 110 -8.91 20.96 -0.33
N ASP A 111 -9.10 21.89 0.61
CA ASP A 111 -9.10 23.32 0.29
C ASP A 111 -7.72 23.80 -0.19
N ASN A 112 -6.66 23.23 0.38
CA ASN A 112 -5.30 23.50 -0.08
C ASN A 112 -5.03 22.86 -1.45
N MET A 113 -5.57 21.67 -1.71
CA MET A 113 -5.52 21.05 -3.05
C MET A 113 -6.26 21.91 -4.08
N LYS A 114 -7.42 22.48 -3.76
CA LYS A 114 -8.14 23.41 -4.65
C LYS A 114 -7.30 24.65 -4.98
N LYS A 115 -6.60 25.23 -3.97
CA LYS A 115 -5.65 26.32 -4.23
C LYS A 115 -4.52 25.87 -5.16
N LEU A 116 -4.03 24.65 -5.00
CA LEU A 116 -3.01 24.08 -5.87
C LEU A 116 -3.57 23.85 -7.29
N PHE A 117 -4.82 23.38 -7.43
CA PHE A 117 -5.49 23.25 -8.73
C PHE A 117 -5.67 24.57 -9.46
N ASP A 118 -5.99 25.62 -8.72
CA ASP A 118 -6.12 26.97 -9.27
C ASP A 118 -4.77 27.50 -9.79
N ARG A 119 -3.71 27.39 -8.99
CA ARG A 119 -2.42 28.06 -9.21
C ARG A 119 -1.38 27.21 -9.94
N GLY A 120 -1.44 25.87 -9.85
CA GLY A 120 -0.57 24.93 -10.58
C GLY A 120 -0.93 24.85 -12.06
N GLU A 121 0.03 24.58 -12.92
CA GLU A 121 -0.17 24.51 -14.36
C GLU A 121 -0.60 23.13 -14.84
N ARG A 122 0.01 22.07 -14.30
CA ARG A 122 -0.30 20.67 -14.72
C ARG A 122 -0.27 19.71 -13.54
N PHE A 123 -1.09 18.67 -13.64
CA PHE A 123 -1.17 17.57 -12.69
C PHE A 123 -0.96 16.27 -13.44
N PHE A 124 -0.02 15.45 -12.94
CA PHE A 124 0.35 14.16 -13.51
C PHE A 124 -0.12 13.02 -12.60
N PRO A 125 -1.41 12.65 -12.62
CA PRO A 125 -1.86 11.42 -11.98
C PRO A 125 -1.26 10.20 -12.70
N VAL A 126 -0.89 9.18 -11.91
CA VAL A 126 -0.26 7.96 -12.45
C VAL A 126 -1.25 6.96 -13.04
N CYS A 127 -2.52 7.29 -13.11
CA CYS A 127 -3.58 6.51 -13.76
C CYS A 127 -4.84 7.36 -13.95
N GLN A 128 -5.76 6.92 -14.82
CA GLN A 128 -7.02 7.60 -15.10
C GLN A 128 -7.91 7.66 -13.86
N TYR A 129 -7.97 6.56 -13.08
CA TYR A 129 -8.73 6.54 -11.83
C TYR A 129 -8.37 7.72 -10.90
N LEU A 130 -7.08 8.02 -10.74
CA LEU A 130 -6.65 9.17 -9.94
C LEU A 130 -6.95 10.50 -10.63
N ALA A 131 -6.90 10.56 -11.96
CA ALA A 131 -7.31 11.75 -12.74
C ALA A 131 -8.78 12.09 -12.47
N ASP A 132 -9.66 11.09 -12.53
CA ASP A 132 -11.10 11.25 -12.30
C ASP A 132 -11.39 11.73 -10.87
N ARG A 133 -10.62 11.24 -9.88
CA ARG A 133 -10.72 11.72 -8.50
C ARG A 133 -10.31 13.19 -8.36
N LEU A 134 -9.26 13.63 -9.05
CA LEU A 134 -8.86 15.04 -9.03
C LEU A 134 -9.93 15.93 -9.68
N ILE A 135 -10.54 15.48 -10.79
CA ILE A 135 -11.66 16.18 -11.44
C ILE A 135 -12.85 16.29 -10.48
N ALA A 136 -13.20 15.20 -9.79
CA ALA A 136 -14.25 15.20 -8.78
C ALA A 136 -13.95 16.16 -7.61
N TRP A 137 -12.69 16.43 -7.33
CA TRP A 137 -12.26 17.42 -6.33
C TRP A 137 -12.22 18.86 -6.85
N GLY A 138 -12.51 19.07 -8.15
CA GLY A 138 -12.57 20.39 -8.79
C GLY A 138 -11.29 20.79 -9.53
N CYS A 139 -10.39 19.83 -9.83
CA CYS A 139 -9.26 20.11 -10.72
C CYS A 139 -9.78 20.29 -12.16
N PRO A 140 -9.43 21.37 -12.87
CA PRO A 140 -9.77 21.54 -14.28
C PRO A 140 -9.17 20.39 -15.13
N SER A 141 -9.99 19.74 -15.95
CA SER A 141 -9.56 18.58 -16.75
C SER A 141 -8.45 18.92 -17.76
N GLU A 142 -8.42 20.14 -18.26
CA GLU A 142 -7.38 20.64 -19.18
C GLU A 142 -6.01 20.75 -18.53
N LYS A 143 -5.95 20.81 -17.19
CA LYS A 143 -4.68 20.80 -16.42
C LYS A 143 -4.16 19.40 -16.14
N ILE A 144 -4.94 18.36 -16.42
CA ILE A 144 -4.58 16.98 -16.12
C ILE A 144 -3.91 16.31 -17.34
N ARG A 145 -2.81 15.61 -17.08
CA ARG A 145 -2.12 14.72 -18.03
C ARG A 145 -1.80 13.42 -17.32
N VAL A 146 -2.47 12.34 -17.69
CA VAL A 146 -2.13 11.02 -17.13
C VAL A 146 -0.73 10.65 -17.59
N LEU A 147 0.15 10.39 -16.62
CA LEU A 147 1.52 9.96 -16.86
C LEU A 147 1.79 8.69 -16.05
N TYR A 148 1.69 7.56 -16.72
CA TYR A 148 1.92 6.26 -16.09
C TYR A 148 3.37 6.12 -15.59
N GLY A 149 3.55 5.40 -14.47
CA GLY A 149 4.89 5.00 -14.05
C GLY A 149 5.47 3.97 -15.02
N GLY A 150 6.63 4.28 -15.63
CA GLY A 150 7.29 3.39 -16.58
C GLY A 150 8.04 2.24 -15.91
N VAL A 151 8.22 1.15 -16.66
CA VAL A 151 9.09 0.00 -16.35
C VAL A 151 10.27 0.00 -17.31
N ASP A 152 11.49 -0.15 -16.78
CA ASP A 152 12.68 -0.36 -17.61
C ASP A 152 12.68 -1.80 -18.14
N LEU A 153 12.39 -1.95 -19.42
CA LEU A 153 12.30 -3.24 -20.08
C LEU A 153 13.65 -3.93 -20.28
N ASN A 154 14.77 -3.18 -20.13
CA ASN A 154 16.12 -3.75 -20.14
C ASN A 154 16.48 -4.33 -18.76
N GLU A 155 15.94 -3.76 -17.68
CA GLU A 155 16.09 -4.31 -16.33
C GLU A 155 15.17 -5.53 -16.12
N PHE A 156 13.94 -5.49 -16.66
CA PHE A 156 12.91 -6.52 -16.53
C PHE A 156 12.70 -7.25 -17.86
N ASN A 157 13.69 -8.09 -18.23
CA ASN A 157 13.66 -8.86 -19.47
C ASN A 157 12.59 -9.95 -19.43
N TYR A 158 11.85 -10.08 -20.54
CA TYR A 158 10.83 -11.13 -20.67
C TYR A 158 11.46 -12.52 -20.68
N ARG A 159 10.84 -13.44 -19.98
CA ARG A 159 11.09 -14.88 -20.05
C ARG A 159 9.78 -15.64 -20.24
N THR A 160 9.83 -16.74 -20.94
CA THR A 160 8.69 -17.67 -21.01
C THR A 160 8.43 -18.27 -19.61
N PRO A 161 7.18 -18.34 -19.16
CA PRO A 161 6.83 -18.94 -17.87
C PRO A 161 7.35 -20.37 -17.72
N HIS A 162 7.83 -20.70 -16.53
CA HIS A 162 8.23 -22.07 -16.25
C HIS A 162 7.00 -22.98 -16.17
N LYS A 163 6.96 -24.03 -16.99
CA LYS A 163 5.91 -25.06 -16.92
C LYS A 163 6.25 -26.19 -15.93
N GLY A 164 7.31 -26.01 -15.12
CA GLY A 164 7.79 -27.00 -14.14
C GLY A 164 6.88 -27.18 -12.92
N GLY A 165 7.20 -28.15 -12.08
CA GLY A 165 6.35 -28.58 -10.95
C GLY A 165 6.33 -27.66 -9.72
N SER A 166 7.08 -26.54 -9.70
CA SER A 166 7.00 -25.57 -8.61
C SER A 166 5.66 -24.84 -8.60
N GLN A 167 5.24 -24.37 -7.43
CA GLN A 167 3.97 -23.69 -7.20
C GLN A 167 4.24 -22.46 -6.31
N ASN A 168 5.19 -21.62 -6.75
CA ASN A 168 5.68 -20.49 -5.98
C ASN A 168 4.83 -19.23 -6.24
N ILE A 169 4.01 -18.84 -5.28
CA ILE A 169 3.22 -17.61 -5.31
C ILE A 169 4.03 -16.52 -4.62
N LEU A 170 4.17 -15.38 -5.28
CA LEU A 170 4.93 -14.24 -4.79
C LEU A 170 4.04 -12.99 -4.68
N SER A 171 4.19 -12.25 -3.59
CA SER A 171 3.63 -10.91 -3.43
C SER A 171 4.71 -9.95 -2.93
N ILE A 172 4.78 -8.74 -3.50
CA ILE A 172 5.79 -7.74 -3.12
C ILE A 172 5.11 -6.40 -2.88
N GLY A 173 5.33 -5.84 -1.69
CA GLY A 173 4.80 -4.52 -1.37
C GLY A 173 5.01 -4.13 0.09
N ARG A 174 4.74 -2.87 0.42
CA ARG A 174 4.74 -2.45 1.82
C ARG A 174 3.71 -3.26 2.61
N LEU A 175 4.04 -3.62 3.84
CA LEU A 175 3.13 -4.35 4.73
C LEU A 175 2.13 -3.36 5.36
N VAL A 176 1.19 -2.89 4.52
CA VAL A 176 0.12 -1.95 4.87
C VAL A 176 -1.21 -2.48 4.34
N GLU A 177 -2.32 -2.06 4.93
CA GLU A 177 -3.65 -2.60 4.69
C GLU A 177 -4.02 -2.67 3.19
N LYS A 178 -3.80 -1.58 2.45
CA LYS A 178 -4.17 -1.50 1.02
C LYS A 178 -3.48 -2.50 0.10
N LYS A 179 -2.43 -3.18 0.56
CA LYS A 179 -1.74 -4.24 -0.20
C LYS A 179 -2.43 -5.61 -0.09
N GLY A 180 -3.41 -5.76 0.82
CA GLY A 180 -4.24 -6.95 0.92
C GLY A 180 -3.50 -8.25 1.22
N HIS A 181 -2.28 -8.18 1.79
CA HIS A 181 -1.51 -9.40 2.09
C HIS A 181 -2.27 -10.39 2.96
N HIS A 182 -3.08 -9.90 3.90
CA HIS A 182 -3.93 -10.74 4.76
C HIS A 182 -5.01 -11.50 3.96
N ILE A 183 -5.60 -10.86 2.92
CA ILE A 183 -6.56 -11.51 2.01
C ILE A 183 -5.88 -12.61 1.21
N LEU A 184 -4.67 -12.33 0.68
CA LEU A 184 -3.88 -13.32 -0.05
C LEU A 184 -3.52 -14.53 0.83
N MET A 185 -3.12 -14.31 2.09
CA MET A 185 -2.80 -15.40 3.02
C MET A 185 -4.00 -16.29 3.32
N GLN A 186 -5.20 -15.69 3.49
CA GLN A 186 -6.44 -16.43 3.70
C GLN A 186 -6.85 -17.23 2.44
N ALA A 187 -6.72 -16.64 1.25
CA ALA A 187 -6.98 -17.32 -0.01
C ALA A 187 -5.98 -18.49 -0.23
N PHE A 188 -4.71 -18.25 0.04
CA PHE A 188 -3.67 -19.28 -0.04
C PHE A 188 -3.95 -20.47 0.90
N GLN A 189 -4.40 -20.19 2.12
CA GLN A 189 -4.77 -21.24 3.07
C GLN A 189 -5.87 -22.16 2.50
N LYS A 190 -6.85 -21.61 1.78
CA LYS A 190 -7.96 -22.40 1.21
C LYS A 190 -7.49 -23.41 0.17
N ILE A 191 -6.53 -23.05 -0.67
CA ILE A 191 -6.05 -23.91 -1.76
C ILE A 191 -5.02 -24.96 -1.33
N ARG A 192 -4.45 -24.86 -0.12
CA ARG A 192 -3.37 -25.77 0.34
C ARG A 192 -3.75 -27.24 0.38
N GLY A 193 -5.03 -27.56 0.57
CA GLY A 193 -5.52 -28.94 0.55
C GLY A 193 -5.28 -29.61 -0.80
N GLU A 194 -5.50 -28.89 -1.88
CA GLU A 194 -5.37 -29.35 -3.27
C GLU A 194 -3.95 -29.15 -3.81
N PHE A 195 -3.26 -28.10 -3.34
CA PHE A 195 -1.89 -27.78 -3.74
C PHE A 195 -0.90 -27.84 -2.55
N PRO A 196 -0.63 -29.03 -1.99
CA PRO A 196 0.19 -29.18 -0.78
C PRO A 196 1.65 -28.74 -0.96
N ASN A 197 2.15 -28.66 -2.20
CA ASN A 197 3.50 -28.21 -2.53
C ASN A 197 3.56 -26.70 -2.84
N ALA A 198 2.42 -25.99 -2.82
CA ALA A 198 2.40 -24.57 -3.06
C ALA A 198 3.07 -23.81 -1.90
N THR A 199 3.80 -22.76 -2.27
CA THR A 199 4.43 -21.84 -1.31
C THR A 199 4.02 -20.41 -1.59
N LEU A 200 3.83 -19.63 -0.52
CA LEU A 200 3.57 -18.21 -0.57
C LEU A 200 4.73 -17.45 0.04
N THR A 201 5.35 -16.59 -0.74
CA THR A 201 6.36 -15.64 -0.28
C THR A 201 5.83 -14.21 -0.36
N ILE A 202 5.88 -13.48 0.75
CA ILE A 202 5.58 -12.05 0.80
C ILE A 202 6.87 -11.29 1.10
N ILE A 203 7.20 -10.27 0.29
CA ILE A 203 8.39 -9.45 0.47
C ILE A 203 7.98 -8.02 0.78
N GLY A 204 8.43 -7.49 1.91
CA GLY A 204 8.15 -6.10 2.27
C GLY A 204 8.44 -5.74 3.72
N ARG A 205 8.20 -4.47 4.05
CA ARG A 205 8.21 -3.92 5.40
C ARG A 205 6.99 -3.05 5.64
N GLY A 206 6.52 -2.97 6.86
CA GLY A 206 5.42 -2.09 7.22
C GLY A 206 4.83 -2.39 8.58
N GLU A 207 3.83 -1.62 8.93
CA GLU A 207 3.16 -1.66 10.24
C GLU A 207 2.40 -2.97 10.50
N LEU A 208 2.10 -3.76 9.46
CA LEU A 208 1.36 -5.01 9.58
C LEU A 208 2.26 -6.25 9.73
N GLU A 209 3.58 -6.10 9.86
CA GLU A 209 4.53 -7.23 9.92
C GLU A 209 4.16 -8.23 11.02
N GLU A 210 4.00 -7.75 12.26
CA GLU A 210 3.63 -8.62 13.40
C GLU A 210 2.25 -9.26 13.24
N SER A 211 1.28 -8.52 12.72
CA SER A 211 -0.07 -9.06 12.50
C SER A 211 -0.13 -10.10 11.40
N LEU A 212 0.70 -9.97 10.35
CA LEU A 212 0.81 -10.99 9.30
C LEU A 212 1.51 -12.25 9.81
N ILE A 213 2.53 -12.13 10.67
CA ILE A 213 3.16 -13.28 11.34
C ILE A 213 2.15 -14.01 12.23
N SER A 214 1.35 -13.27 13.01
CA SER A 214 0.30 -13.85 13.85
C SER A 214 -0.76 -14.57 13.01
N LEU A 215 -1.18 -13.95 11.90
CA LEU A 215 -2.14 -14.55 10.97
C LEU A 215 -1.58 -15.84 10.31
N ALA A 216 -0.29 -15.88 9.97
CA ALA A 216 0.33 -17.08 9.42
C ALA A 216 0.24 -18.28 10.40
N ASN A 217 0.43 -18.03 11.70
CA ASN A 217 0.29 -19.02 12.76
C ASN A 217 -1.18 -19.46 12.93
N GLU A 218 -2.13 -18.52 12.94
CA GLU A 218 -3.57 -18.80 13.05
C GLU A 218 -4.06 -19.66 11.88
N LEU A 219 -3.58 -19.39 10.66
CA LEU A 219 -3.90 -20.14 9.45
C LEU A 219 -3.09 -21.43 9.31
N ASN A 220 -2.18 -21.74 10.24
CA ASN A 220 -1.29 -22.91 10.24
C ASN A 220 -0.51 -23.06 8.91
N LEU A 221 0.03 -21.95 8.37
CA LEU A 221 0.74 -21.96 7.09
C LEU A 221 2.11 -22.67 7.16
N GLY A 222 2.79 -22.65 8.30
CA GLY A 222 4.06 -23.35 8.53
C GLY A 222 5.12 -23.03 7.46
N ASP A 223 5.84 -24.06 7.01
CA ASP A 223 6.94 -23.91 6.04
C ASP A 223 6.48 -23.52 4.63
N SER A 224 5.18 -23.56 4.35
CA SER A 224 4.63 -23.13 3.06
C SER A 224 4.52 -21.60 2.92
N PHE A 225 4.78 -20.84 4.00
CA PHE A 225 4.74 -19.39 4.02
C PHE A 225 6.08 -18.79 4.41
N ARG A 226 6.47 -17.73 3.70
CA ARG A 226 7.68 -16.95 4.01
C ARG A 226 7.37 -15.46 3.96
N LEU A 227 7.67 -14.77 5.05
CA LEU A 227 7.66 -13.31 5.09
C LEU A 227 9.12 -12.83 5.08
N LEU A 228 9.53 -12.21 4.00
CA LEU A 228 10.87 -11.67 3.83
C LEU A 228 10.84 -10.16 4.00
N ASN A 229 11.78 -9.65 4.77
CA ASN A 229 12.01 -8.22 4.92
C ASN A 229 12.46 -7.59 3.59
N HIS A 230 12.68 -6.27 3.62
CA HIS A 230 13.19 -5.55 2.47
C HIS A 230 14.46 -6.22 1.90
N LEU A 231 14.41 -6.54 0.61
CA LEU A 231 15.55 -7.08 -0.13
C LEU A 231 16.12 -6.01 -1.06
N PRO A 232 17.42 -6.09 -1.40
CA PRO A 232 18.02 -5.31 -2.49
C PRO A 232 17.27 -5.56 -3.82
N LYS A 233 17.28 -4.57 -4.70
CA LYS A 233 16.56 -4.60 -6.00
C LYS A 233 16.84 -5.87 -6.82
N ASP A 234 18.11 -6.25 -6.90
CA ASP A 234 18.53 -7.46 -7.65
C ASP A 234 17.93 -8.73 -7.05
N ARG A 235 17.86 -8.82 -5.73
CA ARG A 235 17.28 -9.97 -5.05
C ARG A 235 15.74 -10.00 -5.19
N VAL A 236 15.10 -8.83 -5.19
CA VAL A 236 13.66 -8.70 -5.50
C VAL A 236 13.38 -9.20 -6.91
N ARG A 237 14.18 -8.77 -7.89
CA ARG A 237 14.06 -9.21 -9.29
C ARG A 237 14.29 -10.71 -9.43
N GLU A 238 15.28 -11.27 -8.74
CA GLU A 238 15.53 -12.71 -8.69
C GLU A 238 14.33 -13.49 -8.14
N GLN A 239 13.75 -13.05 -7.02
CA GLN A 239 12.54 -13.67 -6.46
C GLN A 239 11.37 -13.60 -7.45
N MET A 240 11.19 -12.45 -8.11
CA MET A 240 10.15 -12.27 -9.11
C MET A 240 10.37 -13.18 -10.33
N THR A 241 11.63 -13.29 -10.80
CA THR A 241 11.98 -14.17 -11.91
C THR A 241 11.73 -15.65 -11.58
N ASN A 242 11.87 -16.05 -10.32
CA ASN A 242 11.67 -17.44 -9.88
C ASN A 242 10.22 -17.73 -9.44
N ALA A 243 9.34 -16.75 -9.45
CA ALA A 243 7.94 -16.94 -9.12
C ALA A 243 7.18 -17.60 -10.29
N ASP A 244 6.22 -18.45 -9.96
CA ASP A 244 5.26 -19.05 -10.90
C ASP A 244 4.02 -18.18 -11.08
N ILE A 245 3.58 -17.53 -10.01
CA ILE A 245 2.46 -16.59 -10.00
C ILE A 245 2.86 -15.37 -9.15
N PHE A 246 2.59 -14.18 -9.66
CA PHE A 246 2.66 -12.95 -8.89
C PHE A 246 1.25 -12.50 -8.52
N CYS A 247 1.01 -12.27 -7.23
CA CYS A 247 -0.29 -11.83 -6.74
C CYS A 247 -0.21 -10.48 -6.02
N ALA A 248 -1.02 -9.52 -6.46
CA ALA A 248 -1.19 -8.23 -5.81
C ALA A 248 -2.67 -8.04 -5.43
N ALA A 249 -3.04 -8.43 -4.22
CA ALA A 249 -4.41 -8.39 -3.69
C ALA A 249 -4.80 -7.00 -3.17
N SER A 250 -4.47 -5.93 -3.92
CA SER A 250 -4.70 -4.54 -3.50
C SER A 250 -6.18 -4.26 -3.23
N LEU A 251 -6.44 -3.39 -2.26
CA LEU A 251 -7.78 -3.02 -1.84
C LEU A 251 -7.81 -1.57 -1.33
N GLU A 252 -9.01 -0.99 -1.24
CA GLU A 252 -9.18 0.26 -0.51
C GLU A 252 -9.05 -0.02 1.00
N ALA A 253 -8.06 0.61 1.64
CA ALA A 253 -7.85 0.49 3.06
C ALA A 253 -9.00 1.14 3.85
N ALA A 254 -9.25 0.70 5.09
CA ALA A 254 -10.30 1.26 5.96
C ALA A 254 -10.18 2.78 6.17
N ASN A 255 -8.99 3.32 5.99
CA ASN A 255 -8.73 4.76 6.04
C ASN A 255 -8.88 5.46 4.67
N GLY A 256 -9.38 4.77 3.63
CA GLY A 256 -9.56 5.28 2.27
C GLY A 256 -8.28 5.44 1.46
N ASP A 257 -7.10 4.93 1.94
CA ASP A 257 -5.88 4.92 1.12
C ASP A 257 -6.02 3.91 0.00
N VAL A 258 -5.75 4.34 -1.23
CA VAL A 258 -5.86 3.55 -2.46
C VAL A 258 -4.52 3.43 -3.17
N GLU A 259 -4.42 2.45 -4.06
CA GLU A 259 -3.31 2.37 -5.01
C GLU A 259 -3.54 3.31 -6.21
N GLY A 260 -2.46 3.60 -6.95
CA GLY A 260 -2.58 3.92 -8.37
C GLY A 260 -2.51 2.61 -9.17
N ILE A 261 -1.35 2.36 -9.77
CA ILE A 261 -1.00 1.07 -10.40
C ILE A 261 0.28 0.56 -9.72
N PRO A 262 0.29 -0.62 -9.07
CA PRO A 262 1.48 -1.14 -8.41
C PRO A 262 2.64 -1.35 -9.38
N ASN A 263 3.82 -0.79 -9.09
CA ASN A 263 5.00 -0.97 -9.94
C ASN A 263 5.40 -2.45 -10.03
N THR A 264 5.38 -3.17 -8.90
CA THR A 264 5.73 -4.60 -8.84
C THR A 264 4.83 -5.46 -9.72
N LEU A 265 3.56 -5.06 -9.93
CA LEU A 265 2.65 -5.75 -10.85
C LEU A 265 3.07 -5.54 -12.31
N LYS A 266 3.44 -4.30 -12.68
CA LYS A 266 3.99 -4.00 -14.02
C LYS A 266 5.32 -4.72 -14.27
N GLU A 267 6.18 -4.77 -13.26
CA GLU A 267 7.48 -5.46 -13.29
C GLU A 267 7.30 -6.97 -13.48
N ALA A 268 6.36 -7.60 -12.77
CA ALA A 268 6.03 -9.02 -12.94
C ALA A 268 5.51 -9.32 -14.37
N MET A 269 4.61 -8.49 -14.89
CA MET A 269 4.11 -8.59 -16.26
C MET A 269 5.24 -8.42 -17.29
N ALA A 270 6.17 -7.49 -17.05
CA ALA A 270 7.33 -7.28 -17.92
C ALA A 270 8.24 -8.51 -17.99
N ILE A 271 8.52 -9.17 -16.87
CA ILE A 271 9.33 -10.40 -16.80
C ILE A 271 8.62 -11.58 -17.48
N GLY A 272 7.30 -11.58 -17.54
CA GLY A 272 6.51 -12.71 -18.03
C GLY A 272 6.11 -13.68 -16.89
N VAL A 273 5.83 -13.15 -15.71
CA VAL A 273 5.23 -13.91 -14.61
C VAL A 273 3.71 -13.79 -14.73
N PRO A 274 2.96 -14.91 -14.70
CA PRO A 274 1.51 -14.89 -14.62
C PRO A 274 1.01 -14.06 -13.43
N VAL A 275 0.04 -13.18 -13.65
CA VAL A 275 -0.41 -12.24 -12.62
C VAL A 275 -1.86 -12.44 -12.22
N ILE A 276 -2.11 -12.34 -10.91
CA ILE A 276 -3.45 -12.22 -10.32
C ILE A 276 -3.49 -10.90 -9.56
N SER A 277 -4.56 -10.13 -9.74
CA SER A 277 -4.76 -8.90 -8.99
C SER A 277 -6.24 -8.63 -8.73
N THR A 278 -6.56 -7.45 -8.25
CA THR A 278 -7.92 -7.06 -7.89
C THR A 278 -8.46 -5.97 -8.82
N ASN A 279 -9.77 -5.92 -8.95
CA ASN A 279 -10.47 -4.85 -9.66
C ASN A 279 -10.48 -3.57 -8.79
N HIS A 280 -9.28 -3.04 -8.50
CA HIS A 280 -9.04 -1.93 -7.59
C HIS A 280 -8.34 -0.77 -8.28
N ALA A 281 -8.85 0.44 -8.08
CA ALA A 281 -8.25 1.71 -8.52
C ALA A 281 -7.78 1.68 -9.99
N GLY A 282 -6.49 1.94 -10.26
CA GLY A 282 -5.93 1.96 -11.61
C GLY A 282 -5.53 0.58 -12.16
N ILE A 283 -5.69 -0.51 -11.41
CA ILE A 283 -5.26 -1.86 -11.86
C ILE A 283 -5.99 -2.32 -13.14
N PRO A 284 -7.30 -2.06 -13.34
CA PRO A 284 -8.01 -2.38 -14.59
C PRO A 284 -7.47 -1.66 -15.83
N GLU A 285 -6.73 -0.57 -15.66
CA GLU A 285 -6.04 0.09 -16.78
C GLU A 285 -4.80 -0.71 -17.27
N LEU A 286 -4.21 -1.49 -16.36
CA LEU A 286 -3.06 -2.37 -16.63
C LEU A 286 -3.50 -3.76 -17.10
N ILE A 287 -4.50 -4.36 -16.46
CA ILE A 287 -4.92 -5.74 -16.68
C ILE A 287 -6.40 -5.76 -17.10
N THR A 288 -6.69 -6.32 -18.25
CA THR A 288 -8.03 -6.77 -18.66
C THR A 288 -8.19 -8.22 -18.19
N HIS A 289 -9.23 -8.50 -17.42
CA HIS A 289 -9.48 -9.84 -16.89
C HIS A 289 -9.49 -10.92 -18.00
N ASN A 290 -8.80 -12.02 -17.75
CA ASN A 290 -8.63 -13.15 -18.68
C ASN A 290 -7.90 -12.83 -20.00
N LYS A 291 -7.15 -11.71 -20.06
CA LYS A 291 -6.32 -11.36 -21.21
C LYS A 291 -4.85 -11.19 -20.81
N GLU A 292 -4.55 -10.23 -19.97
CA GLU A 292 -3.20 -10.00 -19.45
C GLU A 292 -2.96 -10.68 -18.09
N GLY A 293 -4.00 -11.21 -17.46
CA GLY A 293 -3.99 -11.85 -16.15
C GLY A 293 -5.40 -12.04 -15.60
N VAL A 294 -5.51 -12.41 -14.35
CA VAL A 294 -6.80 -12.62 -13.67
C VAL A 294 -7.06 -11.48 -12.69
N LEU A 295 -8.24 -10.86 -12.79
CA LEU A 295 -8.74 -9.88 -11.82
C LEU A 295 -9.90 -10.46 -11.02
N VAL A 296 -9.87 -10.26 -9.71
CA VAL A 296 -10.94 -10.61 -8.77
C VAL A 296 -11.46 -9.37 -8.06
N GLN A 297 -12.61 -9.46 -7.40
CA GLN A 297 -13.09 -8.36 -6.56
C GLN A 297 -12.13 -8.15 -5.37
N GLU A 298 -11.90 -6.88 -5.03
CA GLU A 298 -11.10 -6.56 -3.86
C GLU A 298 -11.78 -7.05 -2.58
N ASN A 299 -10.98 -7.40 -1.58
CA ASN A 299 -11.44 -7.91 -0.28
C ASN A 299 -12.27 -9.21 -0.38
N ASN A 300 -12.14 -9.98 -1.46
CA ASN A 300 -12.83 -11.25 -1.68
C ASN A 300 -11.86 -12.43 -1.63
N VAL A 301 -11.82 -13.10 -0.48
CA VAL A 301 -10.92 -14.25 -0.24
C VAL A 301 -11.29 -15.44 -1.12
N ASP A 302 -12.58 -15.67 -1.36
CA ASP A 302 -13.06 -16.83 -2.12
C ASP A 302 -12.69 -16.68 -3.60
N GLU A 303 -13.03 -15.56 -4.24
CA GLU A 303 -12.63 -15.32 -5.63
C GLU A 303 -11.11 -15.34 -5.82
N LEU A 304 -10.34 -14.86 -4.83
CA LEU A 304 -8.89 -14.91 -4.91
C LEU A 304 -8.36 -16.35 -4.79
N ALA A 305 -8.97 -17.19 -3.96
CA ALA A 305 -8.64 -18.60 -3.87
C ALA A 305 -8.95 -19.34 -5.19
N ASP A 306 -10.14 -19.12 -5.75
CA ASP A 306 -10.54 -19.67 -7.04
C ASP A 306 -9.59 -19.24 -8.18
N ALA A 307 -9.13 -17.99 -8.17
CA ALA A 307 -8.16 -17.48 -9.14
C ALA A 307 -6.77 -18.13 -9.00
N LEU A 308 -6.31 -18.35 -7.77
CA LEU A 308 -5.06 -19.08 -7.49
C LEU A 308 -5.15 -20.53 -7.97
N GLU A 309 -6.23 -21.24 -7.63
CA GLU A 309 -6.51 -22.59 -8.07
C GLU A 309 -6.56 -22.67 -9.60
N PHE A 310 -7.34 -21.78 -10.24
CA PHE A 310 -7.45 -21.71 -11.69
C PHE A 310 -6.07 -21.55 -12.36
N MET A 311 -5.25 -20.62 -11.87
CA MET A 311 -3.93 -20.37 -12.45
C MET A 311 -2.96 -21.53 -12.21
N LEU A 312 -3.01 -22.20 -11.06
CA LEU A 312 -2.16 -23.35 -10.75
C LEU A 312 -2.55 -24.60 -11.57
N THR A 313 -3.83 -24.73 -11.90
CA THR A 313 -4.38 -25.86 -12.67
C THR A 313 -4.16 -25.67 -14.17
N ASN A 314 -4.39 -24.45 -14.71
CA ASN A 314 -4.39 -24.18 -16.15
C ASN A 314 -3.07 -23.53 -16.62
N ARG A 315 -1.95 -24.19 -16.37
CA ARG A 315 -0.60 -23.67 -16.69
C ARG A 315 -0.34 -23.50 -18.18
N GLU A 316 -1.09 -24.19 -19.02
CA GLU A 316 -1.02 -24.02 -20.48
C GLU A 316 -1.45 -22.61 -20.94
N LEU A 317 -2.27 -21.91 -20.16
CA LEU A 317 -2.70 -20.52 -20.43
C LEU A 317 -1.66 -19.47 -20.05
N TRP A 318 -0.66 -19.81 -19.25
CA TRP A 318 0.32 -18.86 -18.72
C TRP A 318 1.05 -18.09 -19.82
N GLU A 319 1.50 -18.80 -20.86
CA GLU A 319 2.21 -18.16 -21.97
C GLU A 319 1.32 -17.15 -22.71
N THR A 320 0.05 -17.49 -22.93
CA THR A 320 -0.93 -16.58 -23.55
C THR A 320 -1.10 -15.31 -22.73
N TYR A 321 -1.30 -15.44 -21.41
CA TYR A 321 -1.45 -14.30 -20.51
C TYR A 321 -0.17 -13.45 -20.44
N THR A 322 1.00 -14.07 -20.31
CA THR A 322 2.25 -13.34 -20.12
C THR A 322 2.73 -12.65 -21.39
N VAL A 323 2.48 -13.21 -22.59
CA VAL A 323 2.75 -12.54 -23.86
C VAL A 323 1.86 -11.30 -23.99
N ALA A 324 0.56 -11.42 -23.73
CA ALA A 324 -0.35 -10.29 -23.75
C ALA A 324 0.01 -9.23 -22.69
N ALA A 325 0.38 -9.66 -21.47
CA ALA A 325 0.84 -8.81 -20.39
C ALA A 325 2.11 -8.02 -20.76
N ARG A 326 3.11 -8.70 -21.35
CA ARG A 326 4.34 -8.07 -21.83
C ARG A 326 4.03 -7.03 -22.90
N GLN A 327 3.23 -7.35 -23.89
CA GLN A 327 2.82 -6.42 -24.95
C GLN A 327 2.11 -5.18 -24.37
N LYS A 328 1.24 -5.37 -23.40
CA LYS A 328 0.56 -4.25 -22.71
C LYS A 328 1.55 -3.33 -22.01
N VAL A 329 2.55 -3.89 -21.32
CA VAL A 329 3.60 -3.11 -20.66
C VAL A 329 4.49 -2.38 -21.67
N GLU A 330 4.90 -3.02 -22.76
CA GLU A 330 5.68 -2.42 -23.83
C GLU A 330 4.98 -1.22 -24.47
N GLN A 331 3.69 -1.34 -24.73
CA GLN A 331 2.91 -0.31 -25.40
C GLN A 331 2.58 0.89 -24.52
N ASN A 332 2.20 0.65 -23.25
CA ASN A 332 1.60 1.66 -22.40
C ASN A 332 2.45 2.05 -21.20
N PHE A 333 3.38 1.18 -20.75
CA PHE A 333 4.12 1.36 -19.51
C PHE A 333 5.66 1.25 -19.71
N ASN A 334 6.14 1.34 -20.92
CA ASN A 334 7.57 1.38 -21.21
C ASN A 334 8.17 2.68 -20.69
N LEU A 335 9.23 2.59 -19.87
CA LEU A 335 9.88 3.74 -19.25
C LEU A 335 10.31 4.79 -20.30
N VAL A 336 10.91 4.35 -21.41
CA VAL A 336 11.38 5.27 -22.46
C VAL A 336 10.23 6.09 -23.03
N HIS A 337 9.08 5.46 -23.32
CA HIS A 337 7.90 6.15 -23.83
C HIS A 337 7.30 7.12 -22.78
N GLN A 338 7.30 6.72 -21.51
CA GLN A 338 6.80 7.58 -20.43
C GLN A 338 7.69 8.80 -20.19
N LEU A 339 9.01 8.64 -20.32
CA LEU A 339 9.96 9.75 -20.24
C LEU A 339 9.83 10.71 -21.42
N GLN A 340 9.62 10.18 -22.62
CA GLN A 340 9.35 10.98 -23.81
C GLN A 340 8.06 11.81 -23.63
N GLN A 341 6.99 11.16 -23.18
CA GLN A 341 5.70 11.82 -22.92
C GLN A 341 5.84 12.90 -21.82
N GLN A 342 6.63 12.62 -20.78
CA GLN A 342 6.92 13.61 -19.72
C GLN A 342 7.65 14.83 -20.30
N ALA A 343 8.60 14.63 -21.20
CA ALA A 343 9.30 15.74 -21.88
C ALA A 343 8.33 16.59 -22.72
N GLU A 344 7.45 15.93 -23.48
CA GLU A 344 6.41 16.63 -24.28
C GLU A 344 5.49 17.47 -23.38
N PHE A 345 5.08 16.95 -22.22
CA PHE A 345 4.27 17.71 -21.26
C PHE A 345 5.02 18.89 -20.63
N TYR A 346 6.33 18.75 -20.45
CA TYR A 346 7.16 19.86 -20.00
C TYR A 346 7.30 20.94 -21.10
N ASP A 347 7.47 20.53 -22.34
CA ASP A 347 7.55 21.46 -23.49
C ASP A 347 6.29 22.30 -23.64
N GLU A 348 5.08 21.77 -23.36
CA GLU A 348 3.84 22.55 -23.31
C GLU A 348 3.94 23.77 -22.38
N LEU A 349 4.72 23.67 -21.32
CA LEU A 349 4.83 24.68 -20.26
C LEU A 349 6.02 25.60 -20.44
N VAL A 350 7.15 25.08 -20.92
CA VAL A 350 8.40 25.82 -21.04
C VAL A 350 8.49 26.59 -22.37
N ALA A 351 7.78 26.17 -23.42
CA ALA A 351 7.76 26.85 -24.71
C ALA A 351 7.40 28.34 -24.66
N PRO A 352 6.42 28.80 -23.86
CA PRO A 352 6.11 30.22 -23.71
C PRO A 352 7.26 31.06 -23.11
N TYR A 353 8.14 30.42 -22.33
CA TYR A 353 9.31 31.04 -21.71
C TYR A 353 10.54 31.04 -22.65
N LYS A 354 10.45 30.35 -23.78
CA LYS A 354 11.57 30.17 -24.72
C LYS A 354 11.88 31.41 -25.55
N VAL A 355 11.01 32.45 -25.65
CA VAL A 355 11.37 33.67 -26.44
C VAL A 355 10.36 34.80 -26.27
N GLY A 356 10.84 36.05 -26.18
CA GLY A 356 10.11 37.22 -26.62
C GLY A 356 9.91 37.24 -28.15
N LYS A 357 9.26 36.23 -28.73
CA LYS A 357 8.72 36.19 -30.09
C LYS A 357 7.37 35.50 -30.06
N HIS A 358 6.34 36.28 -30.42
CA HIS A 358 4.97 35.82 -30.57
C HIS A 358 4.88 34.58 -31.47
N TYR A 359 4.39 33.47 -30.91
CA TYR A 359 3.72 32.41 -31.67
C TYR A 359 2.29 32.23 -31.13
N SER A 360 1.32 32.62 -31.94
CA SER A 360 -0.06 32.26 -31.73
C SER A 360 -0.22 30.77 -31.96
N VAL A 361 -0.35 29.98 -30.91
CA VAL A 361 -0.72 28.58 -31.00
C VAL A 361 -2.24 28.49 -31.14
N THR A 362 -2.72 28.26 -32.34
CA THR A 362 -4.11 27.83 -32.58
C THR A 362 -4.29 26.44 -31.96
N PRO A 363 -5.30 26.25 -31.10
CA PRO A 363 -5.59 24.92 -30.54
C PRO A 363 -5.93 23.96 -31.69
N ARG A 364 -5.21 22.85 -31.84
CA ARG A 364 -5.65 21.76 -32.69
C ARG A 364 -6.98 21.26 -32.13
N GLN A 365 -8.05 21.40 -32.92
CA GLN A 365 -9.33 20.80 -32.64
C GLN A 365 -9.17 19.28 -32.55
N ILE A 366 -9.41 18.76 -31.34
CA ILE A 366 -9.55 17.30 -31.13
C ILE A 366 -10.87 16.89 -31.76
N ASP A 367 -10.76 15.99 -32.73
CA ASP A 367 -11.90 15.48 -33.49
C ASP A 367 -12.84 14.71 -32.55
N LYS A 368 -14.09 15.19 -32.42
CA LYS A 368 -15.13 14.68 -31.50
C LYS A 368 -15.68 13.30 -31.87
N LYS A 369 -15.03 12.57 -32.77
CA LYS A 369 -15.56 11.32 -33.32
C LYS A 369 -15.14 10.03 -32.62
N THR A 370 -14.38 10.08 -31.52
CA THR A 370 -13.89 8.85 -30.84
C THR A 370 -14.40 8.68 -29.41
N LEU A 371 -15.39 9.45 -28.98
CA LEU A 371 -16.12 9.17 -27.73
C LEU A 371 -17.29 8.22 -28.04
N LYS A 372 -16.99 6.92 -28.12
CA LYS A 372 -18.00 5.88 -28.00
C LYS A 372 -18.35 5.70 -26.53
N GLU A 373 -19.65 5.73 -26.32
CA GLU A 373 -20.38 5.62 -25.07
C GLU A 373 -19.81 4.60 -24.07
N THR A 374 -19.39 5.08 -22.93
CA THR A 374 -19.21 4.26 -21.71
C THR A 374 -20.58 4.05 -21.07
N PRO A 375 -20.93 2.84 -20.62
CA PRO A 375 -22.20 2.59 -19.94
C PRO A 375 -22.27 3.40 -18.64
N GLN A 376 -23.36 4.08 -18.41
CA GLN A 376 -23.65 4.78 -17.16
C GLN A 376 -23.70 3.77 -15.99
N PRO A 377 -23.20 4.12 -14.81
CA PRO A 377 -23.35 3.29 -13.61
C PRO A 377 -24.83 3.23 -13.23
N GLN A 378 -25.35 2.03 -13.06
CA GLN A 378 -26.68 1.82 -12.51
C GLN A 378 -26.77 2.41 -11.11
N GLN A 379 -27.86 3.13 -10.85
CA GLN A 379 -28.20 3.74 -9.57
C GLN A 379 -28.14 2.70 -8.45
N GLN A 380 -27.28 2.92 -7.49
CA GLN A 380 -27.22 2.14 -6.25
C GLN A 380 -28.46 2.39 -5.39
N GLY A 381 -29.02 1.28 -4.94
CA GLY A 381 -30.15 1.25 -4.03
C GLY A 381 -29.86 1.92 -2.70
N LYS A 382 -30.92 2.38 -2.06
CA LYS A 382 -30.96 3.02 -0.75
C LYS A 382 -30.23 2.20 0.32
N PHE A 383 -29.27 2.83 0.98
CA PHE A 383 -28.66 2.29 2.18
C PHE A 383 -29.64 2.41 3.36
N ASP A 384 -30.11 1.29 3.84
CA ASP A 384 -30.74 1.17 5.16
C ASP A 384 -29.65 1.11 6.23
N GLY A 385 -29.86 1.87 7.30
CA GLY A 385 -28.89 2.14 8.35
C GLY A 385 -28.42 0.89 9.09
N GLU A 386 -27.20 0.44 8.81
CA GLU A 386 -26.53 -0.60 9.59
C GLU A 386 -25.69 0.00 10.72
N THR A 387 -25.92 -0.52 11.91
CA THR A 387 -25.25 -0.19 13.16
C THR A 387 -23.75 -0.54 13.11
N ILE A 388 -22.90 0.46 13.23
CA ILE A 388 -21.42 0.33 13.29
C ILE A 388 -21.01 -0.60 14.43
N ALA A 389 -20.28 -1.66 14.11
CA ALA A 389 -19.79 -2.67 15.05
C ALA A 389 -18.89 -2.07 16.17
N PRO A 390 -18.92 -2.62 17.41
CA PRO A 390 -18.26 -2.04 18.60
C PRO A 390 -16.75 -1.82 18.48
N ARG A 391 -16.02 -2.64 17.70
CA ARG A 391 -14.56 -2.49 17.50
C ARG A 391 -14.17 -1.21 16.75
N LYS A 392 -14.98 -0.75 15.80
CA LYS A 392 -14.70 0.52 15.07
C LYS A 392 -14.82 1.76 15.95
N LYS A 393 -15.64 1.71 17.02
CA LYS A 393 -15.83 2.83 17.96
C LYS A 393 -14.64 3.01 18.91
N VAL A 394 -14.01 1.92 19.35
CA VAL A 394 -12.82 1.95 20.24
C VAL A 394 -11.61 2.51 19.50
N ASP A 395 -11.42 2.15 18.22
CA ASP A 395 -10.32 2.66 17.39
C ASP A 395 -10.46 4.15 17.09
N LEU A 396 -11.69 4.64 16.87
CA LEU A 396 -11.93 6.07 16.64
C LEU A 396 -11.62 6.90 17.90
N ALA A 397 -12.00 6.40 19.08
CA ALA A 397 -11.71 7.06 20.35
C ALA A 397 -10.21 7.07 20.66
N ARG A 398 -9.48 5.99 20.35
CA ARG A 398 -8.03 5.90 20.53
C ARG A 398 -7.28 6.84 19.57
N LYS A 399 -7.73 6.96 18.31
CA LYS A 399 -7.18 7.91 17.32
C LYS A 399 -7.44 9.36 17.72
N ALA A 400 -8.63 9.66 18.26
CA ALA A 400 -8.96 10.98 18.78
C ALA A 400 -8.05 11.37 19.97
N LEU A 401 -7.75 10.42 20.87
CA LEU A 401 -6.87 10.65 22.03
C LEU A 401 -5.41 10.94 21.60
N ILE A 402 -4.88 10.18 20.63
CA ILE A 402 -3.53 10.40 20.08
C ILE A 402 -3.44 11.77 19.41
N TYR A 403 -4.48 12.17 18.66
CA TYR A 403 -4.54 13.48 18.02
C TYR A 403 -4.58 14.64 19.02
N MET A 404 -5.31 14.46 20.12
CA MET A 404 -5.37 15.43 21.22
C MET A 404 -4.01 15.60 21.92
N GLN A 405 -3.26 14.52 22.13
CA GLN A 405 -1.92 14.59 22.70
C GLN A 405 -0.94 15.32 21.77
N GLN A 406 -1.04 15.13 20.45
CA GLN A 406 -0.22 15.86 19.47
C GLN A 406 -0.56 17.36 19.43
N LEU A 407 -1.84 17.74 19.56
CA LEU A 407 -2.26 19.12 19.66
C LEU A 407 -1.75 19.80 20.94
N GLN A 408 -1.77 19.12 22.09
CA GLN A 408 -1.21 19.63 23.32
C GLN A 408 0.31 19.87 23.23
N GLN A 409 1.06 19.00 22.53
CA GLN A 409 2.49 19.22 22.32
C GLN A 409 2.79 20.43 21.40
N LEU A 410 1.94 20.70 20.40
CA LEU A 410 2.07 21.87 19.54
C LEU A 410 1.76 23.19 20.28
N GLN A 411 0.87 23.15 21.29
CA GLN A 411 0.53 24.32 22.11
C GLN A 411 1.65 24.75 23.07
N GLN A 412 2.65 23.91 23.33
CA GLN A 412 3.77 24.19 24.25
C GLN A 412 4.99 24.84 23.57
N LEU A 413 4.91 25.18 22.27
CA LEU A 413 6.01 25.85 21.58
C LEU A 413 6.03 27.35 21.89
N PRO A 414 7.12 27.92 22.44
CA PRO A 414 7.21 29.31 22.87
C PRO A 414 6.99 30.34 21.75
N GLU A 415 7.24 29.97 20.50
CA GLU A 415 7.17 30.84 19.31
C GLU A 415 5.75 31.18 18.85
N LEU A 416 4.71 30.56 19.45
CA LEU A 416 3.31 30.75 19.03
C LEU A 416 2.49 31.66 19.98
N GLN A 417 3.11 32.24 21.02
CA GLN A 417 2.36 32.96 22.06
C GLN A 417 2.15 34.46 21.79
N GLU A 418 2.70 35.05 20.73
CA GLU A 418 2.74 36.51 20.57
C GLU A 418 1.80 37.15 19.51
N LEU A 419 0.80 36.48 18.96
CA LEU A 419 -0.07 37.05 17.91
C LEU A 419 -1.55 37.19 18.34
N PRO A 420 -2.23 38.36 18.15
CA PRO A 420 -3.65 38.54 18.50
C PRO A 420 -4.62 37.60 17.78
N GLN A 421 -4.27 37.10 16.62
CA GLN A 421 -5.01 36.04 15.89
C GLN A 421 -4.96 34.71 16.59
N LEU A 422 -3.98 34.48 17.46
CA LEU A 422 -3.82 33.23 18.21
C LEU A 422 -4.89 33.11 19.31
N GLN A 423 -5.32 34.20 19.94
CA GLN A 423 -6.37 34.17 20.95
C GLN A 423 -7.73 33.76 20.36
N GLN A 424 -8.06 34.22 19.15
CA GLN A 424 -9.26 33.78 18.44
C GLN A 424 -9.18 32.30 18.03
N LEU A 425 -8.01 31.84 17.60
CA LEU A 425 -7.80 30.43 17.29
C LEU A 425 -7.88 29.54 18.53
N GLN A 426 -7.33 30.00 19.67
CA GLN A 426 -7.43 29.28 20.95
C GLN A 426 -8.88 29.20 21.47
N GLN A 427 -9.67 30.25 21.33
CA GLN A 427 -11.10 30.22 21.68
C GLN A 427 -11.90 29.28 20.78
N LEU A 428 -11.63 29.26 19.47
CA LEU A 428 -12.26 28.32 18.53
C LEU A 428 -11.85 26.87 18.83
N GLN A 429 -10.60 26.63 19.20
CA GLN A 429 -10.13 25.30 19.60
C GLN A 429 -10.76 24.85 20.92
N GLN A 430 -10.93 25.73 21.91
CA GLN A 430 -11.63 25.43 23.14
C GLN A 430 -13.11 25.09 22.91
N LEU A 431 -13.78 25.78 22.00
CA LEU A 431 -15.16 25.47 21.60
C LEU A 431 -15.28 24.11 20.91
N GLN A 432 -14.34 23.78 20.02
CA GLN A 432 -14.28 22.45 19.39
C GLN A 432 -13.98 21.34 20.41
N GLN A 433 -13.12 21.59 21.38
CA GLN A 433 -12.85 20.64 22.46
C GLN A 433 -14.08 20.39 23.34
N LEU A 434 -14.83 21.43 23.66
CA LEU A 434 -16.09 21.32 24.40
C LEU A 434 -17.14 20.52 23.62
N GLN A 435 -17.28 20.73 22.32
CA GLN A 435 -18.20 19.95 21.48
C GLN A 435 -17.78 18.47 21.39
N GLN A 436 -16.49 18.18 21.28
CA GLN A 436 -15.99 16.81 21.28
C GLN A 436 -16.19 16.13 22.65
N LEU A 437 -15.99 16.83 23.76
CA LEU A 437 -16.28 16.33 25.11
C LEU A 437 -17.77 16.01 25.29
N GLN A 438 -18.67 16.84 24.81
CA GLN A 438 -20.10 16.57 24.80
C GLN A 438 -20.47 15.33 23.99
N GLN A 439 -19.86 15.14 22.82
CA GLN A 439 -20.06 13.94 22.00
C GLN A 439 -19.52 12.69 22.69
N LEU A 440 -18.38 12.78 23.37
CA LEU A 440 -17.82 11.68 24.16
C LEU A 440 -18.72 11.31 25.36
N GLN A 441 -19.27 12.28 26.07
CA GLN A 441 -20.21 12.05 27.15
C GLN A 441 -21.50 11.38 26.65
N GLN A 442 -22.05 11.80 25.52
CA GLN A 442 -23.19 11.15 24.88
C GLN A 442 -22.87 9.71 24.46
N LEU A 443 -21.68 9.44 23.97
CA LEU A 443 -21.22 8.09 23.60
C LEU A 443 -21.06 7.20 24.84
N GLN A 444 -20.55 7.73 25.96
CA GLN A 444 -20.45 7.00 27.21
C GLN A 444 -21.82 6.67 27.80
N GLN A 445 -22.78 7.60 27.74
CA GLN A 445 -24.15 7.34 28.14
C GLN A 445 -24.84 6.27 27.29
N LEU A 446 -24.61 6.27 25.96
CA LEU A 446 -25.11 5.23 25.06
C LEU A 446 -24.48 3.86 25.36
N GLN A 447 -23.21 3.82 25.72
CA GLN A 447 -22.54 2.58 26.10
C GLN A 447 -23.07 2.03 27.44
N GLN A 448 -23.33 2.89 28.41
CA GLN A 448 -23.94 2.48 29.67
C GLN A 448 -25.37 1.93 29.47
N LEU A 449 -26.18 2.58 28.64
CA LEU A 449 -27.50 2.09 28.24
C LEU A 449 -27.46 0.74 27.52
N GLN A 450 -26.51 0.54 26.63
CA GLN A 450 -26.29 -0.75 25.93
C GLN A 450 -25.85 -1.85 26.91
N GLN A 451 -25.01 -1.50 27.91
CA GLN A 451 -24.59 -2.46 28.92
C GLN A 451 -25.75 -2.86 29.82
N GLN A 452 -26.55 -1.89 30.28
CA GLN A 452 -27.76 -2.14 31.07
C GLN A 452 -28.79 -2.99 30.31
N THR A 453 -28.92 -2.79 29.00
CA THR A 453 -29.80 -3.62 28.15
C THR A 453 -29.27 -5.05 28.01
N LYS A 454 -27.94 -5.23 27.87
CA LYS A 454 -27.31 -6.56 27.85
C LYS A 454 -27.48 -7.29 29.20
N ASP A 455 -27.35 -6.59 30.31
CA ASP A 455 -27.49 -7.17 31.63
C ASP A 455 -28.95 -7.55 31.90
N LYS A 456 -29.94 -6.75 31.47
CA LYS A 456 -31.36 -7.11 31.48
C LYS A 456 -31.70 -8.35 30.66
N VAL A 457 -31.18 -8.42 29.42
CA VAL A 457 -31.35 -9.60 28.55
C VAL A 457 -30.69 -10.83 29.16
N LYS A 458 -29.55 -10.66 29.83
CA LYS A 458 -28.85 -11.75 30.52
C LYS A 458 -29.64 -12.25 31.74
N ASP A 459 -30.26 -11.34 32.48
CA ASP A 459 -31.11 -11.68 33.62
C ASP A 459 -32.42 -12.36 33.17
N GLU A 460 -33.03 -11.92 32.07
CA GLU A 460 -34.19 -12.59 31.46
C GLU A 460 -33.85 -13.99 30.93
N LEU A 461 -32.66 -14.17 30.31
CA LEU A 461 -32.16 -15.48 29.89
C LEU A 461 -31.86 -16.41 31.08
N VAL A 462 -31.39 -15.86 32.21
CA VAL A 462 -31.17 -16.63 33.44
C VAL A 462 -32.50 -17.00 34.10
N ALA A 463 -33.51 -16.16 34.00
CA ALA A 463 -34.86 -16.46 34.52
C ALA A 463 -35.59 -17.53 33.68
N SER A 464 -35.43 -17.53 32.34
CA SER A 464 -36.03 -18.53 31.46
C SER A 464 -35.35 -19.91 31.54
N ASN A 465 -34.07 -19.95 31.94
CA ASN A 465 -33.26 -21.19 32.02
C ASN A 465 -33.43 -21.98 33.34
N LYS A 466 -34.28 -21.54 34.29
CA LYS A 466 -34.52 -22.32 35.50
C LYS A 466 -35.25 -23.64 35.25
N ASN A 467 -35.96 -23.76 34.16
CA ASN A 467 -36.66 -25.00 33.77
C ASN A 467 -35.79 -25.97 32.96
N ASP A 468 -34.73 -25.50 32.29
CA ASP A 468 -33.81 -26.34 31.50
C ASP A 468 -32.61 -26.90 32.28
N LYS A 469 -32.39 -26.41 33.54
CA LYS A 469 -31.24 -26.84 34.34
C LYS A 469 -31.29 -28.33 34.76
N LYS A 470 -32.45 -28.93 34.91
CA LYS A 470 -32.55 -30.35 35.28
C LYS A 470 -32.05 -31.29 34.15
N ALA A 471 -32.30 -30.96 32.88
CA ALA A 471 -31.86 -31.76 31.73
C ALA A 471 -30.36 -31.59 31.48
N LYS A 472 -29.80 -30.37 31.59
CA LYS A 472 -28.36 -30.14 31.36
C LYS A 472 -27.46 -30.72 32.47
N ILE A 473 -27.92 -30.75 33.73
CA ILE A 473 -27.14 -31.37 34.82
C ILE A 473 -27.05 -32.88 34.64
N GLN A 474 -28.09 -33.56 34.17
CA GLN A 474 -28.03 -34.97 33.84
C GLN A 474 -27.12 -35.28 32.65
N GLN A 475 -27.08 -34.41 31.65
CA GLN A 475 -26.19 -34.58 30.49
C GLN A 475 -24.73 -34.37 30.90
N LYS A 476 -24.43 -33.32 31.68
CA LYS A 476 -23.06 -33.04 32.16
C LYS A 476 -22.50 -34.16 33.03
N ALA A 477 -23.32 -34.75 33.89
CA ALA A 477 -22.93 -35.93 34.71
C ALA A 477 -22.65 -37.17 33.86
N LYS A 478 -23.34 -37.37 32.71
CA LYS A 478 -23.02 -38.43 31.75
C LYS A 478 -21.70 -38.19 31.05
N ASP A 479 -21.42 -36.96 30.64
CA ASP A 479 -20.20 -36.58 29.93
C ASP A 479 -18.95 -36.65 30.82
N GLU A 480 -19.08 -36.25 32.11
CA GLU A 480 -18.01 -36.43 33.10
C GLU A 480 -17.68 -37.90 33.38
N LYS A 481 -18.70 -38.77 33.39
CA LYS A 481 -18.54 -40.20 33.58
C LYS A 481 -17.85 -40.90 32.37
N ILE A 482 -18.05 -40.34 31.17
CA ILE A 482 -17.37 -40.78 29.94
C ILE A 482 -15.92 -40.31 29.93
N ALA A 483 -15.67 -39.07 30.38
CA ALA A 483 -14.32 -38.49 30.44
C ALA A 483 -13.42 -39.20 31.47
N SER A 484 -13.97 -39.58 32.64
CA SER A 484 -13.23 -40.34 33.67
C SER A 484 -12.86 -41.73 33.17
N ARG A 485 -13.78 -42.46 32.51
CA ARG A 485 -13.48 -43.77 31.89
C ARG A 485 -12.41 -43.69 30.78
N LYS A 486 -12.35 -42.58 30.01
CA LYS A 486 -11.29 -42.36 29.01
C LYS A 486 -9.93 -42.06 29.67
N LYS A 487 -9.90 -41.32 30.80
CA LYS A 487 -8.67 -41.10 31.59
C LYS A 487 -8.12 -42.41 32.19
N GLU A 488 -8.97 -43.25 32.78
CA GLU A 488 -8.54 -44.56 33.32
C GLU A 488 -7.96 -45.46 32.23
N LYS A 489 -8.59 -45.54 31.05
CA LYS A 489 -8.06 -46.35 29.92
C LYS A 489 -6.71 -45.80 29.43
N LYS A 490 -6.51 -44.45 29.43
CA LYS A 490 -5.23 -43.85 29.07
C LYS A 490 -4.14 -44.12 30.09
N ALA A 491 -4.46 -44.09 31.39
CA ALA A 491 -3.54 -44.41 32.46
C ALA A 491 -3.10 -45.88 32.42
N GLN A 492 -4.04 -46.82 32.22
CA GLN A 492 -3.72 -48.26 32.05
C GLN A 492 -2.87 -48.53 30.82
N LYS A 493 -3.05 -47.76 29.73
CA LYS A 493 -2.21 -47.90 28.52
C LYS A 493 -0.79 -47.37 28.75
N ALA A 494 -0.65 -46.25 29.49
CA ALA A 494 0.64 -45.66 29.85
C ALA A 494 1.44 -46.59 30.80
N GLU A 495 0.76 -47.25 31.74
CA GLU A 495 1.40 -48.21 32.66
C GLU A 495 1.89 -49.47 31.94
N LYS A 496 1.13 -49.97 30.94
CA LYS A 496 1.59 -51.06 30.08
C LYS A 496 2.83 -50.70 29.25
N VAL A 497 2.90 -49.47 28.74
CA VAL A 497 4.07 -48.94 27.99
C VAL A 497 5.27 -48.79 28.93
N LYS A 498 5.07 -48.32 30.17
CA LYS A 498 6.14 -48.19 31.17
C LYS A 498 6.70 -49.55 31.60
N LYS A 499 5.85 -50.57 31.73
CA LYS A 499 6.29 -51.98 31.99
C LYS A 499 7.00 -52.61 30.81
N ALA A 500 6.73 -52.17 29.58
CA ALA A 500 7.45 -52.64 28.39
C ALA A 500 8.84 -52.00 28.25
N LEU A 501 8.96 -50.70 28.58
CA LEU A 501 10.21 -49.93 28.54
C LEU A 501 11.24 -50.43 29.59
N ASN A 502 10.79 -50.87 30.76
CA ASN A 502 11.69 -51.42 31.80
C ASN A 502 12.24 -52.84 31.47
N LYS A 503 11.87 -53.45 30.34
CA LYS A 503 12.40 -54.76 29.87
C LYS A 503 13.50 -54.61 28.80
N ILE A 504 13.90 -53.36 28.45
CA ILE A 504 14.99 -53.14 27.49
C ILE A 504 16.32 -53.14 28.25
N PRO A 505 17.32 -53.95 27.87
CA PRO A 505 18.63 -53.95 28.55
C PRO A 505 19.32 -52.61 28.37
N GLN A 506 19.80 -52.04 29.49
CA GLN A 506 20.61 -50.85 29.44
C GLN A 506 21.98 -51.15 28.83
N PHE A 507 22.27 -50.64 27.68
CA PHE A 507 23.62 -50.60 27.13
C PHE A 507 24.40 -49.50 27.88
N GLN A 508 25.42 -49.96 28.64
CA GLN A 508 26.39 -49.05 29.27
C GLN A 508 27.31 -48.49 28.20
N TYR A 509 27.29 -47.18 28.05
CA TYR A 509 28.27 -46.42 27.29
C TYR A 509 29.50 -46.21 28.19
N LYS A 510 30.67 -46.77 27.79
CA LYS A 510 31.97 -46.45 28.35
C LYS A 510 32.51 -45.24 27.60
N PRO A 511 33.00 -44.20 28.28
CA PRO A 511 33.72 -43.10 27.63
C PRO A 511 35.12 -43.59 27.23
N ILE A 512 35.56 -43.23 26.05
CA ILE A 512 36.95 -43.34 25.61
C ILE A 512 37.59 -41.98 25.86
N ASP A 513 38.46 -41.96 26.89
CA ASP A 513 39.38 -40.87 27.12
C ASP A 513 40.67 -41.04 26.29
N GLU A 514 41.14 -39.89 25.80
CA GLU A 514 42.50 -39.47 25.52
C GLU A 514 43.49 -40.50 24.92
N GLN A 515 44.01 -40.14 23.77
CA GLN A 515 45.49 -40.03 23.63
C GLN A 515 45.90 -39.51 22.25
N LEU A 516 46.89 -38.66 22.32
CA LEU A 516 47.86 -38.22 21.29
C LEU A 516 47.36 -36.99 20.45
N GLY A 517 47.86 -35.84 20.55
CA GLY A 517 49.27 -35.46 20.77
C GLY A 517 49.91 -35.07 19.48
N GLY A 518 50.13 -33.74 19.35
CA GLY A 518 51.30 -33.30 18.64
C GLY A 518 51.20 -32.83 17.19
N ASN A 519 51.49 -31.57 17.05
CA ASN A 519 52.38 -30.93 16.06
C ASN A 519 51.84 -30.23 14.81
N HIS A 520 51.98 -28.92 14.89
CA HIS A 520 52.71 -27.97 14.00
C HIS A 520 52.39 -27.90 12.50
N GLY A 521 52.16 -26.66 12.10
CA GLY A 521 52.66 -26.06 10.87
C GLY A 521 51.58 -25.52 9.98
N GLY A 522 51.28 -24.23 9.97
CA GLY A 522 51.81 -23.19 9.14
C GLY A 522 51.42 -23.32 7.65
N PHE A 523 50.46 -22.56 7.24
CA PHE A 523 50.51 -21.51 6.23
C PHE A 523 49.12 -20.88 6.12
#